data_a9fbf9d9beefd335497b0f676de3f239
#
_entry.id   a9fbf9d9beefd335497b0f676de3f239
#
_cell.length_a   1.000
_cell.length_b   1.000
_cell.length_c   1.000
_cell.angle_alpha   90.00
_cell.angle_beta   90.00
_cell.angle_gamma   90.00
#
_symmetry.space_group_name_H-M   'P 1'
#
loop_
_entity.id
_entity.type
_entity.pdbx_description
1 polymer ?
#
loop_
_entity_poly.entity_id
_entity_poly.type
_entity_poly.pdbx_seq_one_letter_code
_entity_poly.pdbx_strand_id
1 'polypeptide(L)'
;MNGAGQGRQQRGRAVLPAEDLRVILEPVRLVWARLERPASRRLVEAAARSELATVSGFVGRIDGPHVLADRLARRLADQLRLGGPIQDPVGWLIGKGLPQRQECGERLCDDRMLLDSGRDCPRCEDRQAGSRAQRHAVAAAVDNAMPYASEAERRTAVDRQLHETVTARAWAREHEWEQVRARQAAAAKRRAAAAAAAAIPALDEPAPVVLPAPRPASAVPVPEADVVDRDLVLEDLTREQVLDWRTRAARDHQVVFDHIDRYGEHSA
;
A
#
# COMPACT_ATOMS: atom_id res chain seq x y z
N MET A 1 2.06 -21.63 61.49
CA MET A 1 2.32 -22.47 60.28
C MET A 1 1.98 -21.62 59.08
N ASN A 2 3.01 -21.03 58.49
CA ASN A 2 2.89 -20.08 57.37
C ASN A 2 3.00 -20.83 56.03
N GLY A 3 1.91 -20.93 55.32
CA GLY A 3 1.90 -21.39 53.92
C GLY A 3 2.06 -20.23 52.96
N ALA A 4 3.30 -19.88 52.65
CA ALA A 4 3.60 -18.92 51.60
C ALA A 4 3.30 -19.54 50.22
N GLY A 5 2.17 -19.18 49.66
CA GLY A 5 1.82 -19.50 48.26
C GLY A 5 2.74 -18.77 47.32
N GLN A 6 3.77 -19.46 46.84
CA GLN A 6 4.61 -19.02 45.72
C GLN A 6 3.78 -19.04 44.43
N GLY A 7 3.13 -17.92 44.12
CA GLY A 7 2.62 -17.63 42.80
C GLY A 7 3.78 -17.58 41.82
N ARG A 8 4.11 -18.72 41.20
CA ARG A 8 4.99 -18.81 40.04
C ARG A 8 4.36 -17.92 38.96
N GLN A 9 4.91 -16.69 38.83
CA GLN A 9 4.75 -15.88 37.62
C GLN A 9 5.24 -16.73 36.44
N GLN A 10 4.33 -17.40 35.75
CA GLN A 10 4.58 -17.92 34.42
C GLN A 10 4.85 -16.70 33.56
N ARG A 11 6.13 -16.28 33.46
CA ARG A 11 6.59 -15.35 32.41
C ARG A 11 6.17 -15.99 31.09
N GLY A 12 5.11 -15.45 30.48
CA GLY A 12 4.54 -15.95 29.25
C GLY A 12 5.67 -16.16 28.24
N ARG A 13 5.83 -17.39 27.80
CA ARG A 13 6.80 -17.76 26.77
C ARG A 13 6.49 -16.89 25.56
N ALA A 14 7.41 -15.99 25.17
CA ALA A 14 7.23 -15.12 24.03
C ALA A 14 6.86 -15.98 22.81
N VAL A 15 5.66 -15.75 22.25
CA VAL A 15 5.21 -16.51 21.09
C VAL A 15 6.07 -16.06 19.90
N LEU A 16 6.85 -16.97 19.37
CA LEU A 16 7.71 -16.72 18.22
C LEU A 16 6.87 -16.62 16.92
N PRO A 17 7.31 -15.85 15.94
CA PRO A 17 6.73 -15.85 14.60
C PRO A 17 6.86 -17.24 13.95
N ALA A 18 6.10 -17.48 12.89
CA ALA A 18 6.26 -18.65 12.03
C ALA A 18 7.72 -18.77 11.55
N GLU A 19 8.19 -20.01 11.35
CA GLU A 19 9.63 -20.27 11.10
C GLU A 19 10.18 -19.55 9.87
N ASP A 20 9.38 -19.52 8.80
CA ASP A 20 9.64 -18.82 7.53
C ASP A 20 9.77 -17.29 7.67
N LEU A 21 9.25 -16.72 8.77
CA LEU A 21 9.24 -15.27 9.01
C LEU A 21 10.19 -14.83 10.13
N ARG A 22 10.90 -15.78 10.78
CA ARG A 22 11.78 -15.44 11.92
C ARG A 22 12.88 -14.47 11.55
N VAL A 23 13.54 -14.68 10.41
CA VAL A 23 14.60 -13.79 9.93
C VAL A 23 14.05 -12.39 9.66
N ILE A 24 12.89 -12.32 9.03
CA ILE A 24 12.24 -11.06 8.65
C ILE A 24 11.86 -10.24 9.88
N LEU A 25 11.25 -10.89 10.88
CA LEU A 25 10.68 -10.21 12.05
C LEU A 25 11.67 -10.06 13.21
N GLU A 26 12.89 -10.61 13.09
CA GLU A 26 13.92 -10.50 14.15
C GLU A 26 14.23 -9.03 14.53
N PRO A 27 14.44 -8.09 13.60
CA PRO A 27 14.73 -6.70 13.97
C PRO A 27 13.60 -6.04 14.77
N VAL A 28 12.38 -6.51 14.60
CA VAL A 28 11.16 -5.98 15.25
C VAL A 28 10.57 -6.90 16.30
N ARG A 29 11.39 -7.83 16.85
CA ARG A 29 10.95 -8.84 17.84
C ARG A 29 10.25 -8.25 19.05
N LEU A 30 10.67 -7.07 19.51
CA LEU A 30 10.05 -6.39 20.65
C LEU A 30 8.67 -5.81 20.27
N VAL A 31 8.49 -5.36 19.03
CA VAL A 31 7.19 -4.92 18.49
C VAL A 31 6.26 -6.13 18.32
N TRP A 32 6.80 -7.22 17.76
CA TRP A 32 6.08 -8.50 17.64
C TRP A 32 5.60 -9.06 19.00
N ALA A 33 6.44 -9.01 20.02
CA ALA A 33 6.10 -9.52 21.37
C ALA A 33 4.89 -8.80 21.98
N ARG A 34 4.60 -7.56 21.55
CA ARG A 34 3.43 -6.78 21.97
C ARG A 34 2.14 -7.17 21.26
N LEU A 35 2.19 -8.04 20.25
CA LEU A 35 1.00 -8.57 19.58
C LEU A 35 0.35 -9.65 20.45
N GLU A 36 -0.55 -9.26 21.33
CA GLU A 36 -1.18 -10.17 22.29
C GLU A 36 -2.17 -11.14 21.61
N ARG A 37 -2.95 -10.63 20.65
CA ARG A 37 -4.04 -11.39 20.02
C ARG A 37 -3.51 -12.28 18.89
N PRO A 38 -3.90 -13.59 18.86
CA PRO A 38 -3.51 -14.49 17.78
C PRO A 38 -3.95 -14.01 16.38
N ALA A 39 -5.11 -13.36 16.29
CA ALA A 39 -5.60 -12.77 15.03
C ALA A 39 -4.66 -11.67 14.51
N SER A 40 -4.16 -10.80 15.39
CA SER A 40 -3.21 -9.75 15.04
C SER A 40 -1.88 -10.33 14.51
N ARG A 41 -1.39 -11.42 15.12
CA ARG A 41 -0.18 -12.12 14.65
C ARG A 41 -0.39 -12.71 13.27
N ARG A 42 -1.50 -13.42 13.04
CA ARG A 42 -1.83 -13.96 11.71
C ARG A 42 -1.91 -12.88 10.63
N LEU A 43 -2.49 -11.74 10.97
CA LEU A 43 -2.60 -10.61 10.04
C LEU A 43 -1.21 -10.07 9.65
N VAL A 44 -0.32 -9.89 10.64
CA VAL A 44 1.07 -9.43 10.37
C VAL A 44 1.86 -10.49 9.60
N GLU A 45 1.69 -11.77 9.92
CA GLU A 45 2.33 -12.87 9.19
C GLU A 45 1.89 -12.92 7.73
N ALA A 46 0.58 -12.77 7.47
CA ALA A 46 0.05 -12.71 6.11
C ALA A 46 0.63 -11.52 5.33
N ALA A 47 0.67 -10.33 5.95
CA ALA A 47 1.27 -9.15 5.35
C ALA A 47 2.78 -9.33 5.07
N ALA A 48 3.52 -9.95 6.02
CA ALA A 48 4.93 -10.22 5.84
C ALA A 48 5.21 -11.21 4.69
N ARG A 49 4.38 -12.25 4.53
CA ARG A 49 4.49 -13.18 3.40
C ARG A 49 4.18 -12.51 2.06
N SER A 50 3.17 -11.65 2.02
CA SER A 50 2.84 -10.88 0.82
C SER A 50 3.99 -9.98 0.39
N GLU A 51 4.59 -9.24 1.34
CA GLU A 51 5.75 -8.38 1.05
C GLU A 51 6.99 -9.20 0.69
N LEU A 52 7.21 -10.35 1.34
CA LEU A 52 8.31 -11.26 0.99
C LEU A 52 8.18 -11.76 -0.45
N ALA A 53 6.98 -12.12 -0.88
CA ALA A 53 6.73 -12.54 -2.27
C ALA A 53 7.06 -11.42 -3.25
N THR A 54 6.67 -10.18 -2.94
CA THR A 54 6.96 -9.00 -3.74
C THR A 54 8.47 -8.73 -3.83
N VAL A 55 9.16 -8.66 -2.69
CA VAL A 55 10.61 -8.41 -2.63
C VAL A 55 11.40 -9.54 -3.31
N SER A 56 11.04 -10.80 -3.06
CA SER A 56 11.69 -11.95 -3.68
C SER A 56 11.53 -11.98 -5.20
N GLY A 57 10.48 -11.36 -5.74
CA GLY A 57 10.29 -11.18 -7.18
C GLY A 57 11.30 -10.19 -7.80
N PHE A 58 11.91 -9.32 -7.00
CA PHE A 58 12.92 -8.35 -7.44
C PHE A 58 14.36 -8.81 -7.20
N VAL A 59 14.65 -9.33 -5.99
CA VAL A 59 16.02 -9.60 -5.55
C VAL A 59 16.36 -11.10 -5.49
N GLY A 60 15.38 -11.97 -5.78
CA GLY A 60 15.52 -13.41 -5.64
C GLY A 60 15.06 -13.94 -4.27
N ARG A 61 14.78 -15.24 -4.23
CA ARG A 61 14.18 -15.89 -3.05
C ARG A 61 15.14 -15.98 -1.85
N ILE A 62 16.44 -16.05 -2.10
CA ILE A 62 17.46 -16.22 -1.04
C ILE A 62 17.64 -14.90 -0.30
N ASP A 63 17.73 -13.78 -1.01
CA ASP A 63 18.01 -12.47 -0.43
C ASP A 63 16.78 -11.75 0.10
N GLY A 64 15.58 -12.10 -0.41
CA GLY A 64 14.33 -11.48 -0.05
C GLY A 64 14.07 -11.33 1.47
N PRO A 65 14.28 -12.38 2.29
CA PRO A 65 14.10 -12.28 3.74
C PRO A 65 15.03 -11.28 4.41
N HIS A 66 16.29 -11.20 3.99
CA HIS A 66 17.28 -10.27 4.54
C HIS A 66 16.98 -8.83 4.15
N VAL A 67 16.63 -8.58 2.89
CA VAL A 67 16.22 -7.25 2.40
C VAL A 67 15.00 -6.73 3.17
N LEU A 68 14.03 -7.60 3.45
CA LEU A 68 12.84 -7.23 4.21
C LEU A 68 13.16 -7.00 5.70
N ALA A 69 14.07 -7.79 6.28
CA ALA A 69 14.57 -7.59 7.64
C ALA A 69 15.30 -6.24 7.78
N ASP A 70 16.18 -5.91 6.85
CA ASP A 70 16.91 -4.64 6.81
C ASP A 70 15.96 -3.44 6.66
N ARG A 71 14.91 -3.57 5.83
CA ARG A 71 13.83 -2.57 5.72
C ARG A 71 13.21 -2.31 7.09
N LEU A 72 12.77 -3.37 7.78
CA LEU A 72 12.15 -3.27 9.10
C LEU A 72 13.10 -2.67 10.14
N ALA A 73 14.37 -3.04 10.13
CA ALA A 73 15.39 -2.49 11.03
C ALA A 73 15.54 -0.97 10.85
N ARG A 74 15.73 -0.52 9.60
CA ARG A 74 15.86 0.91 9.28
C ARG A 74 14.63 1.70 9.70
N ARG A 75 13.44 1.23 9.35
CA ARG A 75 12.18 1.92 9.67
C ARG A 75 11.88 1.96 11.16
N LEU A 76 12.25 0.91 11.89
CA LEU A 76 12.16 0.92 13.35
C LEU A 76 13.10 1.96 13.95
N ALA A 77 14.36 2.02 13.49
CA ALA A 77 15.32 3.01 13.94
C ALA A 77 14.83 4.45 13.65
N ASP A 78 14.30 4.70 12.47
CA ASP A 78 13.72 6.00 12.10
C ASP A 78 12.48 6.34 12.94
N GLN A 79 11.59 5.38 13.17
CA GLN A 79 10.42 5.58 14.01
C GLN A 79 10.82 5.98 15.44
N LEU A 80 11.78 5.28 16.03
CA LEU A 80 12.23 5.55 17.39
C LEU A 80 12.95 6.90 17.51
N ARG A 81 13.70 7.29 16.45
CA ARG A 81 14.43 8.55 16.42
C ARG A 81 13.53 9.76 16.22
N LEU A 82 12.54 9.67 15.31
CA LEU A 82 11.75 10.81 14.85
C LEU A 82 10.30 10.80 15.35
N GLY A 83 9.70 9.62 15.47
CA GLY A 83 8.29 9.42 15.77
C GLY A 83 8.02 8.91 17.19
N GLY A 84 9.05 8.68 17.99
CA GLY A 84 8.91 8.15 19.35
C GLY A 84 8.41 6.70 19.40
N PRO A 85 7.89 6.26 20.55
CA PRO A 85 7.49 4.88 20.77
C PRO A 85 6.27 4.49 19.89
N ILE A 86 6.30 3.25 19.38
CA ILE A 86 5.19 2.69 18.60
C ILE A 86 4.01 2.44 19.55
N GLN A 87 2.88 3.13 19.34
CA GLN A 87 1.66 2.96 20.13
C GLN A 87 0.81 1.78 19.63
N ASP A 88 0.63 1.68 18.32
CA ASP A 88 -0.06 0.58 17.65
C ASP A 88 0.93 -0.32 16.89
N PRO A 89 1.31 -1.47 17.46
CA PRO A 89 2.23 -2.40 16.80
C PRO A 89 1.70 -2.98 15.48
N VAL A 90 0.39 -3.28 15.40
CA VAL A 90 -0.23 -3.86 14.20
C VAL A 90 -0.25 -2.83 13.07
N GLY A 91 -0.80 -1.66 13.36
CA GLY A 91 -0.89 -0.56 12.37
C GLY A 91 0.49 -0.12 11.90
N TRP A 92 1.49 -0.07 12.80
CA TRP A 92 2.85 0.27 12.40
C TRP A 92 3.47 -0.81 11.48
N LEU A 93 3.38 -2.10 11.85
CA LEU A 93 3.95 -3.18 11.03
C LEU A 93 3.32 -3.23 9.64
N ILE A 94 1.98 -3.18 9.54
CA ILE A 94 1.27 -3.32 8.28
C ILE A 94 1.26 -2.03 7.46
N GLY A 95 1.14 -0.88 8.11
CA GLY A 95 1.02 0.41 7.41
C GLY A 95 2.36 1.10 7.13
N LYS A 96 3.38 0.87 7.97
CA LYS A 96 4.65 1.60 7.89
C LYS A 96 5.87 0.69 7.77
N GLY A 97 5.88 -0.43 8.50
CA GLY A 97 7.05 -1.32 8.59
C GLY A 97 7.27 -2.17 7.36
N LEU A 98 6.26 -2.92 6.95
CA LEU A 98 6.35 -3.92 5.87
C LEU A 98 6.23 -3.34 4.46
N PRO A 99 5.22 -2.49 4.12
CA PRO A 99 4.96 -2.12 2.73
C PRO A 99 6.12 -1.38 2.08
N GLN A 100 6.43 -1.72 0.83
CA GLN A 100 7.39 -0.97 0.02
C GLN A 100 6.93 0.48 -0.19
N ARG A 101 7.85 1.44 -0.11
CA ARG A 101 7.61 2.87 -0.33
C ARG A 101 8.32 3.36 -1.57
N GLN A 102 7.56 3.47 -2.65
CA GLN A 102 8.04 3.99 -3.92
C GLN A 102 7.77 5.49 -4.02
N GLU A 103 8.71 6.31 -3.61
CA GLU A 103 8.55 7.77 -3.69
C GLU A 103 8.78 8.35 -5.08
N CYS A 104 9.54 7.69 -5.94
CA CYS A 104 10.02 8.22 -7.23
C CYS A 104 9.47 7.51 -8.47
N GLY A 105 8.61 6.50 -8.30
CA GLY A 105 8.09 5.69 -9.41
C GLY A 105 9.09 4.65 -9.96
N GLU A 106 10.29 4.51 -9.39
CA GLU A 106 11.19 3.41 -9.66
C GLU A 106 10.71 2.16 -8.93
N ARG A 107 10.47 1.06 -9.65
CA ARG A 107 9.89 -0.16 -9.08
C ARG A 107 10.76 -0.82 -8.01
N LEU A 108 12.06 -0.70 -8.13
CA LEU A 108 13.04 -1.23 -7.17
C LEU A 108 13.30 -0.27 -6.00
N CYS A 109 12.78 0.95 -6.05
CA CYS A 109 13.00 1.92 -5.00
C CYS A 109 12.16 1.60 -3.75
N ASP A 110 12.83 1.61 -2.60
CA ASP A 110 12.22 1.51 -1.28
C ASP A 110 12.90 2.48 -0.31
N ASP A 111 12.19 3.50 0.14
CA ASP A 111 12.73 4.58 0.98
C ASP A 111 14.03 5.19 0.41
N ARG A 112 14.04 5.47 -0.90
CA ARG A 112 15.17 6.05 -1.65
C ARG A 112 16.38 5.13 -1.86
N MET A 113 16.29 3.87 -1.48
CA MET A 113 17.29 2.84 -1.77
C MET A 113 16.77 1.87 -2.83
N LEU A 114 17.64 1.31 -3.62
CA LEU A 114 17.31 0.24 -4.57
C LEU A 114 17.36 -1.12 -3.86
N LEU A 115 16.31 -1.92 -4.01
CA LEU A 115 16.16 -3.22 -3.35
C LEU A 115 17.19 -4.26 -3.81
N ASP A 116 17.63 -4.18 -5.07
CA ASP A 116 18.55 -5.13 -5.69
C ASP A 116 20.02 -4.90 -5.30
N SER A 117 20.40 -3.66 -5.04
CA SER A 117 21.77 -3.28 -4.82
C SER A 117 22.05 -2.62 -3.47
N GLY A 118 21.00 -2.23 -2.75
CA GLY A 118 21.12 -1.50 -1.49
C GLY A 118 21.71 -0.09 -1.65
N ARG A 119 21.88 0.41 -2.90
CA ARG A 119 22.41 1.75 -3.18
C ARG A 119 21.31 2.79 -3.20
N ASP A 120 21.70 4.05 -3.10
CA ASP A 120 20.79 5.18 -3.25
C ASP A 120 20.10 5.14 -4.63
N CYS A 121 18.82 5.47 -4.64
CA CYS A 121 18.02 5.49 -5.86
C CYS A 121 18.31 6.75 -6.67
N PRO A 122 18.84 6.66 -7.90
CA PRO A 122 19.20 7.81 -8.72
C PRO A 122 18.02 8.74 -8.99
N ARG A 123 16.82 8.17 -9.21
CA ARG A 123 15.60 8.99 -9.42
C ARG A 123 15.20 9.80 -8.19
N CYS A 124 15.45 9.27 -7.00
CA CYS A 124 15.24 10.04 -5.77
C CYS A 124 16.27 11.15 -5.61
N GLU A 125 17.52 10.90 -5.96
CA GLU A 125 18.58 11.92 -5.97
C GLU A 125 18.28 13.04 -6.95
N ASP A 126 17.89 12.72 -8.19
CA ASP A 126 17.49 13.70 -9.20
C ASP A 126 16.32 14.55 -8.72
N ARG A 127 15.30 13.92 -8.11
CA ARG A 127 14.15 14.63 -7.58
C ARG A 127 14.52 15.58 -6.45
N GLN A 128 15.44 15.17 -5.57
CA GLN A 128 15.94 16.04 -4.51
C GLN A 128 16.80 17.17 -5.06
N ALA A 129 17.66 16.88 -6.05
CA ALA A 129 18.47 17.90 -6.73
C ALA A 129 17.56 18.93 -7.41
N GLY A 130 16.54 18.48 -8.14
CA GLY A 130 15.54 19.35 -8.76
C GLY A 130 14.78 20.21 -7.73
N SER A 131 14.42 19.65 -6.58
CA SER A 131 13.75 20.40 -5.50
C SER A 131 14.67 21.44 -4.85
N ARG A 132 15.97 21.13 -4.71
CA ARG A 132 16.97 22.10 -4.24
C ARG A 132 17.16 23.22 -5.24
N ALA A 133 17.36 22.87 -6.51
CA ALA A 133 17.52 23.85 -7.59
C ALA A 133 16.31 24.81 -7.68
N GLN A 134 15.09 24.27 -7.57
CA GLN A 134 13.88 25.10 -7.56
C GLN A 134 13.86 26.06 -6.38
N ARG A 135 14.19 25.60 -5.14
CA ARG A 135 14.25 26.48 -3.97
C ARG A 135 15.27 27.60 -4.15
N HIS A 136 16.43 27.28 -4.68
CA HIS A 136 17.45 28.30 -5.00
C HIS A 136 16.97 29.29 -6.03
N ALA A 137 16.32 28.84 -7.10
CA ALA A 137 15.79 29.72 -8.13
C ALA A 137 14.73 30.68 -7.59
N VAL A 138 13.82 30.17 -6.75
CA VAL A 138 12.79 31.00 -6.11
C VAL A 138 13.43 32.00 -5.16
N ALA A 139 14.40 31.59 -4.32
CA ALA A 139 15.09 32.50 -3.42
C ALA A 139 15.79 33.63 -4.19
N ALA A 140 16.53 33.30 -5.26
CA ALA A 140 17.19 34.31 -6.10
C ALA A 140 16.19 35.25 -6.78
N ALA A 141 15.04 34.76 -7.24
CA ALA A 141 13.99 35.58 -7.82
C ALA A 141 13.40 36.56 -6.78
N VAL A 142 13.17 36.11 -5.56
CA VAL A 142 12.69 36.96 -4.46
C VAL A 142 13.73 38.00 -4.06
N ASP A 143 15.01 37.61 -3.93
CA ASP A 143 16.10 38.55 -3.61
C ASP A 143 16.21 39.67 -4.65
N ASN A 144 16.08 39.33 -5.94
CA ASN A 144 16.08 40.29 -7.02
C ASN A 144 14.83 41.22 -7.01
N ALA A 145 13.67 40.66 -6.67
CA ALA A 145 12.41 41.42 -6.65
C ALA A 145 12.27 42.31 -5.40
N MET A 146 12.94 41.95 -4.31
CA MET A 146 12.82 42.63 -3.02
C MET A 146 14.19 43.01 -2.42
N PRO A 147 15.02 43.80 -3.12
CA PRO A 147 16.41 44.07 -2.72
C PRO A 147 16.54 44.83 -1.40
N TYR A 148 15.51 45.61 -1.02
CA TYR A 148 15.50 46.40 0.20
C TYR A 148 14.68 45.81 1.35
N ALA A 149 14.05 44.64 1.13
CA ALA A 149 13.29 43.98 2.16
C ALA A 149 14.20 43.34 3.22
N SER A 150 13.72 43.22 4.42
CA SER A 150 14.39 42.45 5.49
C SER A 150 14.49 40.98 5.11
N GLU A 151 15.43 40.27 5.72
CA GLU A 151 15.57 38.82 5.50
C GLU A 151 14.32 38.03 5.88
N ALA A 152 13.62 38.47 6.95
CA ALA A 152 12.37 37.85 7.38
C ALA A 152 11.25 37.98 6.33
N GLU A 153 11.12 39.16 5.70
CA GLU A 153 10.14 39.40 4.65
C GLU A 153 10.48 38.57 3.41
N ARG A 154 11.77 38.49 3.02
CA ARG A 154 12.20 37.64 1.88
C ARG A 154 11.94 36.17 2.15
N ARG A 155 12.24 35.65 3.35
CA ARG A 155 11.90 34.27 3.72
C ARG A 155 10.40 33.98 3.58
N THR A 156 9.56 34.87 4.12
CA THR A 156 8.10 34.73 4.01
C THR A 156 7.64 34.74 2.55
N ALA A 157 8.23 35.57 1.70
CA ALA A 157 7.93 35.62 0.27
C ALA A 157 8.37 34.33 -0.46
N VAL A 158 9.57 33.80 -0.14
CA VAL A 158 10.06 32.51 -0.68
C VAL A 158 9.13 31.37 -0.29
N ASP A 159 8.75 31.25 0.98
CA ASP A 159 7.86 30.20 1.47
C ASP A 159 6.49 30.27 0.80
N ARG A 160 5.92 31.47 0.65
CA ARG A 160 4.66 31.68 -0.05
C ARG A 160 4.76 31.25 -1.53
N GLN A 161 5.78 31.68 -2.25
CA GLN A 161 5.95 31.35 -3.66
C GLN A 161 6.21 29.84 -3.88
N LEU A 162 6.95 29.20 -2.98
CA LEU A 162 7.13 27.76 -3.00
C LEU A 162 5.80 27.04 -2.75
N HIS A 163 5.02 27.48 -1.76
CA HIS A 163 3.70 26.91 -1.47
C HIS A 163 2.76 27.06 -2.67
N GLU A 164 2.65 28.25 -3.26
CA GLU A 164 1.85 28.51 -4.47
C GLU A 164 2.26 27.59 -5.62
N THR A 165 3.58 27.41 -5.84
CA THR A 165 4.09 26.52 -6.88
C THR A 165 3.72 25.06 -6.65
N VAL A 166 3.84 24.58 -5.41
CA VAL A 166 3.47 23.19 -5.03
C VAL A 166 1.97 22.98 -5.19
N THR A 167 1.16 23.93 -4.73
CA THR A 167 -0.30 23.92 -4.83
C THR A 167 -0.75 23.92 -6.29
N ALA A 168 -0.21 24.80 -7.12
CA ALA A 168 -0.53 24.85 -8.54
C ALA A 168 -0.20 23.53 -9.26
N ARG A 169 0.95 22.91 -8.94
CA ARG A 169 1.32 21.59 -9.49
C ARG A 169 0.40 20.46 -9.00
N ALA A 170 -0.05 20.53 -7.75
CA ALA A 170 -1.00 19.55 -7.22
C ALA A 170 -2.35 19.64 -7.95
N TRP A 171 -2.88 20.85 -8.14
CA TRP A 171 -4.10 21.09 -8.91
C TRP A 171 -3.98 20.66 -10.37
N ALA A 172 -2.86 20.97 -11.03
CA ALA A 172 -2.64 20.53 -12.40
C ALA A 172 -2.67 19.00 -12.53
N ARG A 173 -2.03 18.28 -11.60
CA ARG A 173 -2.07 16.80 -11.57
C ARG A 173 -3.47 16.26 -11.30
N GLU A 174 -4.21 16.85 -10.37
CA GLU A 174 -5.59 16.41 -10.10
C GLU A 174 -6.47 16.60 -11.33
N HIS A 175 -6.34 17.71 -12.02
CA HIS A 175 -7.06 17.96 -13.28
C HIS A 175 -6.69 16.94 -14.37
N GLU A 176 -5.41 16.60 -14.51
CA GLU A 176 -4.97 15.52 -15.42
C GLU A 176 -5.60 14.18 -15.06
N TRP A 177 -5.64 13.84 -13.78
CA TRP A 177 -6.29 12.61 -13.29
C TRP A 177 -7.79 12.61 -13.54
N GLU A 178 -8.48 13.74 -13.37
CA GLU A 178 -9.89 13.88 -13.72
C GLU A 178 -10.14 13.61 -15.21
N GLN A 179 -9.29 14.15 -16.07
CA GLN A 179 -9.37 13.89 -17.50
C GLN A 179 -9.12 12.41 -17.84
N VAL A 180 -8.17 11.76 -17.16
CA VAL A 180 -7.93 10.32 -17.33
C VAL A 180 -9.14 9.51 -16.88
N ARG A 181 -9.70 9.80 -15.70
CA ARG A 181 -10.91 9.15 -15.19
C ARG A 181 -12.09 9.33 -16.15
N ALA A 182 -12.31 10.54 -16.68
CA ALA A 182 -13.37 10.81 -17.63
C ALA A 182 -13.19 10.01 -18.94
N ARG A 183 -11.96 9.94 -19.47
CA ARG A 183 -11.65 9.13 -20.66
C ARG A 183 -11.88 7.64 -20.42
N GLN A 184 -11.46 7.11 -19.26
CA GLN A 184 -11.70 5.72 -18.89
C GLN A 184 -13.19 5.40 -18.74
N ALA A 185 -13.95 6.28 -18.09
CA ALA A 185 -15.41 6.14 -17.96
C ALA A 185 -16.12 6.15 -19.33
N ALA A 186 -15.72 7.07 -20.23
CA ALA A 186 -16.25 7.11 -21.59
C ALA A 186 -15.89 5.84 -22.39
N ALA A 187 -14.68 5.32 -22.24
CA ALA A 187 -14.27 4.07 -22.86
C ALA A 187 -15.04 2.85 -22.31
N ALA A 188 -15.29 2.81 -21.00
CA ALA A 188 -16.09 1.77 -20.36
C ALA A 188 -17.54 1.80 -20.86
N LYS A 189 -18.16 2.98 -20.95
CA LYS A 189 -19.50 3.15 -21.52
C LYS A 189 -19.58 2.66 -22.97
N ARG A 190 -18.58 3.00 -23.81
CA ARG A 190 -18.54 2.52 -25.21
C ARG A 190 -18.40 0.99 -25.29
N ARG A 191 -17.57 0.38 -24.43
CA ARG A 191 -17.44 -1.10 -24.38
C ARG A 191 -18.74 -1.76 -23.94
N ALA A 192 -19.40 -1.23 -22.91
CA ALA A 192 -20.69 -1.73 -22.44
C ALA A 192 -21.78 -1.60 -23.51
N ALA A 193 -21.85 -0.48 -24.24
CA ALA A 193 -22.77 -0.31 -25.34
C ALA A 193 -22.51 -1.28 -26.50
N ALA A 194 -21.23 -1.49 -26.86
CA ALA A 194 -20.86 -2.47 -27.88
C ALA A 194 -21.19 -3.91 -27.47
N ALA A 195 -20.95 -4.28 -26.20
CA ALA A 195 -21.33 -5.57 -25.67
C ALA A 195 -22.86 -5.79 -25.66
N ALA A 196 -23.62 -4.75 -25.27
CA ALA A 196 -25.09 -4.79 -25.33
C ALA A 196 -25.62 -4.93 -26.77
N ALA A 197 -25.01 -4.22 -27.71
CA ALA A 197 -25.37 -4.36 -29.14
C ALA A 197 -25.05 -5.74 -29.71
N ALA A 198 -23.93 -6.34 -29.30
CA ALA A 198 -23.54 -7.70 -29.69
C ALA A 198 -24.41 -8.79 -29.02
N ALA A 199 -25.02 -8.49 -27.87
CA ALA A 199 -25.89 -9.41 -27.14
C ALA A 199 -27.35 -9.43 -27.66
N ILE A 200 -27.70 -8.56 -28.62
CA ILE A 200 -29.01 -8.65 -29.30
C ILE A 200 -28.98 -9.90 -30.17
N PRO A 201 -29.73 -10.97 -29.84
CA PRO A 201 -29.75 -12.15 -30.69
C PRO A 201 -30.29 -11.76 -32.06
N ALA A 202 -29.60 -12.17 -33.12
CA ALA A 202 -30.15 -12.08 -34.46
C ALA A 202 -31.50 -12.82 -34.47
N LEU A 203 -32.56 -12.05 -34.54
CA LEU A 203 -33.89 -12.59 -34.66
C LEU A 203 -33.98 -13.31 -36.03
N ASP A 204 -34.18 -14.60 -35.95
CA ASP A 204 -34.67 -15.51 -36.98
C ASP A 204 -33.88 -15.67 -38.29
N GLU A 205 -32.96 -16.62 -38.27
CA GLU A 205 -32.94 -17.59 -39.37
C GLU A 205 -33.91 -18.73 -39.01
N PRO A 206 -34.88 -19.08 -39.87
CA PRO A 206 -35.78 -20.22 -39.63
C PRO A 206 -34.97 -21.49 -39.50
N ALA A 207 -35.10 -22.18 -38.39
CA ALA A 207 -34.38 -23.38 -38.07
C ALA A 207 -34.57 -24.42 -39.20
N PRO A 208 -33.49 -25.08 -39.70
CA PRO A 208 -33.63 -26.19 -40.66
C PRO A 208 -34.45 -27.29 -39.99
N VAL A 209 -35.49 -27.74 -40.66
CA VAL A 209 -36.34 -28.86 -40.25
C VAL A 209 -35.47 -30.12 -40.20
N VAL A 210 -35.03 -30.50 -39.01
CA VAL A 210 -34.30 -31.76 -38.79
C VAL A 210 -35.33 -32.87 -38.65
N LEU A 211 -35.33 -33.80 -39.66
CA LEU A 211 -36.05 -35.06 -39.59
C LEU A 211 -35.48 -35.90 -38.42
N PRO A 212 -36.35 -36.59 -37.64
CA PRO A 212 -35.90 -37.34 -36.46
C PRO A 212 -35.03 -38.54 -36.87
N ALA A 213 -33.78 -38.54 -36.38
CA ALA A 213 -32.89 -39.68 -36.46
C ALA A 213 -33.30 -40.79 -35.47
N PRO A 214 -33.08 -42.07 -35.77
CA PRO A 214 -33.49 -43.20 -34.94
C PRO A 214 -32.70 -43.20 -33.60
N ARG A 215 -33.43 -43.47 -32.50
CA ARG A 215 -32.89 -43.58 -31.16
C ARG A 215 -31.86 -44.70 -31.03
N PRO A 216 -30.66 -44.43 -30.50
CA PRO A 216 -29.85 -45.49 -29.91
C PRO A 216 -30.26 -45.72 -28.44
N ALA A 217 -30.08 -46.99 -28.04
CA ALA A 217 -30.48 -47.53 -26.76
C ALA A 217 -29.80 -46.93 -25.56
N SER A 218 -30.50 -46.97 -24.45
CA SER A 218 -30.20 -46.53 -23.07
C SER A 218 -28.76 -46.77 -22.63
N ALA A 219 -28.06 -45.69 -22.24
CA ALA A 219 -26.93 -45.76 -21.36
C ALA A 219 -27.36 -45.27 -19.96
N VAL A 220 -27.01 -46.07 -18.95
CA VAL A 220 -27.27 -45.84 -17.50
C VAL A 220 -26.51 -44.63 -17.03
N PRO A 221 -27.12 -43.70 -16.27
CA PRO A 221 -26.38 -42.56 -15.74
C PRO A 221 -25.49 -42.97 -14.56
N VAL A 222 -24.20 -42.63 -14.68
CA VAL A 222 -23.24 -42.62 -13.57
C VAL A 222 -23.46 -41.34 -12.79
N PRO A 223 -23.60 -41.35 -11.43
CA PRO A 223 -23.73 -40.12 -10.67
C PRO A 223 -22.40 -39.36 -10.65
N GLU A 224 -22.40 -38.17 -11.23
CA GLU A 224 -21.32 -37.21 -11.02
C GLU A 224 -21.33 -36.75 -9.54
N ALA A 225 -20.19 -36.97 -8.89
CA ALA A 225 -19.93 -36.43 -7.58
C ALA A 225 -19.76 -34.91 -7.69
N ASP A 226 -20.61 -34.16 -6.96
CA ASP A 226 -20.46 -32.72 -6.74
C ASP A 226 -19.10 -32.41 -6.09
N VAL A 227 -18.14 -32.05 -6.89
CA VAL A 227 -16.94 -31.36 -6.42
C VAL A 227 -17.29 -29.88 -6.27
N VAL A 228 -17.75 -29.55 -5.07
CA VAL A 228 -17.90 -28.15 -4.67
C VAL A 228 -16.49 -27.57 -4.55
N ASP A 229 -16.12 -26.77 -5.54
CA ASP A 229 -14.88 -26.02 -5.56
C ASP A 229 -14.92 -24.94 -4.46
N ARG A 230 -14.46 -25.31 -3.25
CA ARG A 230 -14.42 -24.43 -2.08
C ARG A 230 -13.28 -23.41 -2.11
N ASP A 231 -12.34 -23.54 -3.04
CA ASP A 231 -11.12 -22.73 -3.03
C ASP A 231 -11.30 -21.36 -3.73
N LEU A 232 -12.20 -21.25 -4.70
CA LEU A 232 -12.47 -20.00 -5.42
C LEU A 232 -13.17 -18.93 -4.55
N VAL A 233 -14.01 -19.34 -3.61
CA VAL A 233 -14.78 -18.41 -2.75
C VAL A 233 -13.90 -17.78 -1.66
N LEU A 234 -12.81 -18.44 -1.25
CA LEU A 234 -11.93 -17.94 -0.19
C LEU A 234 -10.91 -16.90 -0.68
N GLU A 235 -10.44 -17.03 -1.93
CA GLU A 235 -9.52 -16.06 -2.53
C GLU A 235 -10.21 -14.72 -2.86
N ASP A 236 -11.44 -14.76 -3.35
CA ASP A 236 -12.20 -13.55 -3.67
C ASP A 236 -12.61 -12.76 -2.42
N LEU A 237 -12.97 -13.42 -1.32
CA LEU A 237 -13.30 -12.78 -0.04
C LEU A 237 -12.08 -12.11 0.60
N THR A 238 -10.89 -12.70 0.51
CA THR A 238 -9.66 -12.09 1.03
C THR A 238 -9.24 -10.86 0.23
N ARG A 239 -9.45 -10.85 -1.06
CA ARG A 239 -9.09 -9.73 -1.94
C ARG A 239 -10.02 -8.53 -1.74
N GLU A 240 -11.32 -8.74 -1.59
CA GLU A 240 -12.29 -7.68 -1.26
C GLU A 240 -12.07 -7.12 0.14
N GLN A 241 -11.81 -7.95 1.13
CA GLN A 241 -11.50 -7.50 2.49
C GLN A 241 -10.22 -6.65 2.56
N VAL A 242 -9.18 -7.00 1.80
CA VAL A 242 -7.94 -6.22 1.70
C VAL A 242 -8.16 -4.89 0.97
N LEU A 243 -9.00 -4.86 -0.06
CA LEU A 243 -9.35 -3.64 -0.79
C LEU A 243 -10.23 -2.71 0.06
N ASP A 244 -11.19 -3.24 0.80
CA ASP A 244 -12.06 -2.46 1.70
C ASP A 244 -11.26 -1.87 2.87
N TRP A 245 -10.31 -2.62 3.41
CA TRP A 245 -9.40 -2.11 4.45
C TRP A 245 -8.47 -1.01 3.94
N ARG A 246 -7.90 -1.15 2.71
CA ARG A 246 -7.11 -0.08 2.07
C ARG A 246 -7.93 1.19 1.85
N THR A 247 -9.19 1.04 1.50
CA THR A 247 -10.10 2.17 1.27
C THR A 247 -10.48 2.86 2.58
N ARG A 248 -10.66 2.11 3.68
CA ARG A 248 -10.89 2.68 5.02
C ARG A 248 -9.65 3.39 5.56
N ALA A 249 -8.48 2.77 5.46
CA ALA A 249 -7.23 3.38 5.90
C ALA A 249 -6.91 4.68 5.14
N ALA A 250 -7.24 4.77 3.85
CA ALA A 250 -7.10 5.98 3.07
C ALA A 250 -8.07 7.09 3.52
N ARG A 251 -9.32 6.74 3.91
CA ARG A 251 -10.28 7.69 4.47
C ARG A 251 -9.88 8.20 5.84
N ASP A 252 -9.38 7.33 6.71
CA ASP A 252 -8.93 7.71 8.06
C ASP A 252 -7.70 8.64 7.99
N HIS A 253 -6.84 8.46 6.99
CA HIS A 253 -5.74 9.40 6.71
C HIS A 253 -6.25 10.78 6.26
N GLN A 254 -7.29 10.84 5.44
CA GLN A 254 -7.88 12.09 4.97
C GLN A 254 -8.52 12.86 6.13
N VAL A 255 -9.22 12.16 7.04
CA VAL A 255 -9.85 12.77 8.23
C VAL A 255 -8.81 13.37 9.18
N VAL A 256 -7.62 12.76 9.30
CA VAL A 256 -6.53 13.29 10.14
C VAL A 256 -5.94 14.57 9.52
N PHE A 257 -5.78 14.65 8.21
CA PHE A 257 -5.30 15.87 7.53
C PHE A 257 -6.33 17.01 7.63
N ASP A 258 -7.61 16.71 7.44
CA ASP A 258 -8.70 17.69 7.58
C ASP A 258 -8.84 18.21 9.04
N HIS A 259 -8.41 17.41 10.01
CA HIS A 259 -8.42 17.80 11.43
C HIS A 259 -7.23 18.72 11.77
N ILE A 260 -6.05 18.45 11.20
CA ILE A 260 -4.86 19.29 11.40
C ILE A 260 -5.05 20.66 10.75
N ASP A 261 -5.65 20.73 9.56
CA ASP A 261 -5.94 22.00 8.89
C ASP A 261 -6.99 22.84 9.63
N ARG A 262 -7.96 22.22 10.33
CA ARG A 262 -8.98 22.95 11.10
C ARG A 262 -8.53 23.45 12.45
N TYR A 263 -7.55 22.84 13.09
CA TYR A 263 -7.14 23.15 14.48
C TYR A 263 -5.69 23.63 14.60
N GLY A 264 -4.93 23.65 13.50
CA GLY A 264 -3.55 24.19 13.46
C GLY A 264 -3.45 25.70 13.48
N GLU A 265 -4.53 26.43 13.23
CA GLU A 265 -4.54 27.91 13.14
C GLU A 265 -4.74 28.64 14.49
N HIS A 266 -4.87 27.93 15.60
CA HIS A 266 -5.19 28.56 16.90
C HIS A 266 -4.07 28.44 17.94
N SER A 267 -2.82 28.25 17.54
CA SER A 267 -1.65 28.25 18.44
C SER A 267 -0.48 29.01 17.80
N ALA A 268 -0.62 30.34 17.73
CA ALA A 268 0.47 31.30 17.56
C ALA A 268 0.25 32.47 18.50
#